data_9ba8dbf1804eea4743b7cb23d70bdf03
#
_entry.id   9ba8dbf1804eea4743b7cb23d70bdf03
#
_cell.length_a   1.000
_cell.length_b   1.000
_cell.length_c   1.000
_cell.angle_alpha   90.00
_cell.angle_beta   90.00
_cell.angle_gamma   90.00
#
_symmetry.space_group_name_H-M   'P 1'
#
loop_
_entity.id
_entity.type
_entity.pdbx_description
1 polymer ?
#
loop_
_entity_poly.entity_id
_entity_poly.type
_entity_poly.pdbx_seq_one_letter_code
_entity_poly.pdbx_strand_id
1 'polypeptide(L)'
;MNKSFFKFFLAGFVAIFFTACTTSLSAEDEEESSSSVEKVSSSSVAESSSATEKSIYKAVEESGLYTTKDSVAAYLCKFDKLPANYVGKSEGKKLYESKTGKAFDKWNFNPWTTIGVMIGGDNFDNLASNPDNYHATLPEGSYREADVDYSGANRGTKRLVYQPDCVIYY
;
A
#
# COMPACT_ATOMS: atom_id res chain seq x y z
N MET A 1 -29.94 -21.95 -35.75
CA MET A 1 -30.48 -23.12 -35.01
C MET A 1 -29.31 -23.83 -34.39
N ASN A 2 -29.08 -23.65 -33.08
CA ASN A 2 -28.66 -24.74 -32.22
C ASN A 2 -28.70 -24.24 -30.77
N LYS A 3 -29.63 -24.81 -30.07
CA LYS A 3 -29.83 -24.70 -28.63
C LYS A 3 -28.95 -25.77 -27.96
N SER A 4 -28.28 -25.46 -26.88
CA SER A 4 -27.92 -26.46 -25.88
C SER A 4 -27.40 -25.74 -24.62
N PHE A 5 -28.08 -25.80 -23.64
CA PHE A 5 -28.34 -26.59 -22.43
C PHE A 5 -27.58 -26.07 -21.24
N PHE A 6 -28.36 -25.38 -20.45
CA PHE A 6 -28.20 -25.08 -19.05
C PHE A 6 -28.14 -26.39 -18.23
N LYS A 7 -27.16 -26.50 -17.36
CA LYS A 7 -27.24 -27.42 -16.22
C LYS A 7 -26.96 -26.69 -14.93
N PHE A 8 -28.02 -26.53 -14.16
CA PHE A 8 -28.01 -26.20 -12.75
C PHE A 8 -27.30 -27.29 -11.95
N PHE A 9 -26.47 -26.90 -11.02
CA PHE A 9 -26.15 -27.71 -9.85
C PHE A 9 -26.46 -26.93 -8.59
N LEU A 10 -27.39 -27.51 -7.85
CA LEU A 10 -27.94 -27.04 -6.59
C LEU A 10 -27.27 -27.83 -5.46
N ALA A 11 -27.14 -27.16 -4.32
CA ALA A 11 -27.08 -27.66 -2.95
C ALA A 11 -25.77 -28.03 -2.30
N GLY A 12 -25.58 -27.45 -1.14
CA GLY A 12 -24.64 -27.84 -0.09
C GLY A 12 -24.59 -26.86 1.05
N PHE A 13 -25.68 -26.77 1.85
CA PHE A 13 -25.68 -26.09 3.15
C PHE A 13 -24.88 -26.92 4.14
N VAL A 14 -23.87 -26.31 4.76
CA VAL A 14 -23.27 -26.84 5.98
C VAL A 14 -23.32 -25.71 7.02
N ALA A 15 -24.22 -25.90 7.99
CA ALA A 15 -24.28 -25.11 9.20
C ALA A 15 -23.25 -25.67 10.20
N ILE A 16 -22.34 -24.82 10.68
CA ILE A 16 -21.47 -25.14 11.80
C ILE A 16 -21.84 -24.24 12.96
N PHE A 17 -22.27 -24.86 14.05
CA PHE A 17 -22.67 -24.26 15.31
C PHE A 17 -21.45 -23.72 16.08
N PHE A 18 -21.57 -22.49 16.55
CA PHE A 18 -20.64 -21.91 17.51
C PHE A 18 -21.08 -22.20 18.92
N THR A 19 -20.20 -22.81 19.66
CA THR A 19 -20.33 -22.98 21.11
C THR A 19 -19.68 -21.78 21.78
N ALA A 20 -20.48 -21.02 22.49
CA ALA A 20 -20.03 -19.96 23.37
C ALA A 20 -19.47 -20.55 24.67
N CYS A 21 -18.33 -20.05 25.09
CA CYS A 21 -17.83 -20.28 26.44
C CYS A 21 -17.70 -18.93 27.15
N THR A 22 -18.58 -18.71 28.09
CA THR A 22 -18.60 -17.61 29.06
C THR A 22 -17.97 -18.10 30.37
N THR A 23 -17.08 -17.31 30.95
CA THR A 23 -16.75 -17.28 32.41
C THR A 23 -16.13 -15.92 32.68
N SER A 24 -16.80 -15.00 33.26
CA SER A 24 -17.21 -14.54 34.59
C SER A 24 -16.10 -14.35 35.61
N LEU A 25 -15.90 -13.07 35.95
CA LEU A 25 -15.86 -12.37 37.25
C LEU A 25 -14.81 -12.77 38.30
N SER A 26 -14.10 -11.74 38.77
CA SER A 26 -14.11 -11.03 40.08
C SER A 26 -12.90 -10.10 40.12
N ALA A 27 -13.02 -8.80 40.30
CA ALA A 27 -13.31 -7.97 41.47
C ALA A 27 -12.14 -7.84 42.47
N GLU A 28 -11.67 -6.56 42.56
CA GLU A 28 -11.23 -5.79 43.73
C GLU A 28 -9.97 -6.28 44.50
N ASP A 29 -8.95 -5.40 44.59
CA ASP A 29 -8.77 -4.49 45.73
C ASP A 29 -7.57 -3.55 45.53
N GLU A 30 -7.63 -2.45 46.23
CA GLU A 30 -6.84 -1.23 46.24
C GLU A 30 -5.46 -1.37 46.94
N GLU A 31 -4.68 -0.32 46.74
CA GLU A 31 -3.79 0.43 47.62
C GLU A 31 -2.28 0.38 47.34
N GLU A 32 -1.83 1.56 46.97
CA GLU A 32 -0.86 2.51 47.52
C GLU A 32 0.65 2.30 47.34
N SER A 33 1.22 3.35 46.71
CA SER A 33 2.49 4.02 47.06
C SER A 33 3.82 3.28 46.98
N SER A 34 4.68 3.70 46.06
CA SER A 34 5.95 4.33 46.42
C SER A 34 6.84 4.55 45.17
N SER A 35 7.32 5.78 45.10
CA SER A 35 8.30 6.29 44.17
C SER A 35 9.58 5.45 44.09
N SER A 36 10.05 5.17 42.87
CA SER A 36 11.47 5.17 42.56
C SER A 36 11.67 5.42 41.08
N VAL A 37 12.35 6.55 40.81
CA VAL A 37 12.83 6.95 39.52
C VAL A 37 13.94 6.01 39.08
N GLU A 38 13.66 5.09 38.17
CA GLU A 38 14.71 4.42 37.42
C GLU A 38 14.74 4.94 35.98
N LYS A 39 15.85 5.59 35.72
CA LYS A 39 16.34 6.06 34.44
C LYS A 39 16.60 4.86 33.55
N VAL A 40 15.61 4.46 32.74
CA VAL A 40 15.83 3.46 31.69
C VAL A 40 16.37 4.14 30.47
N SER A 41 17.64 3.89 30.26
CA SER A 41 18.42 4.22 29.07
C SER A 41 17.72 3.70 27.80
N SER A 42 17.34 4.63 26.93
CA SER A 42 16.86 4.35 25.59
C SER A 42 18.02 3.90 24.70
N SER A 43 18.13 2.61 24.45
CA SER A 43 18.94 2.09 23.34
C SER A 43 18.52 0.67 23.00
N SER A 44 17.45 0.49 22.23
CA SER A 44 17.14 -0.79 21.56
C SER A 44 16.12 -0.70 20.42
N VAL A 45 15.85 0.46 19.85
CA VAL A 45 14.86 0.60 18.74
C VAL A 45 15.52 0.62 17.35
N ALA A 46 16.84 0.80 17.26
CA ALA A 46 17.54 0.92 15.97
C ALA A 46 17.88 -0.43 15.31
N GLU A 47 17.92 -1.52 16.05
CA GLU A 47 18.38 -2.82 15.50
C GLU A 47 17.27 -3.65 14.85
N SER A 48 16.02 -3.43 15.25
CA SER A 48 14.88 -4.17 14.69
C SER A 48 14.44 -3.67 13.31
N SER A 49 14.55 -2.37 13.04
CA SER A 49 14.19 -1.80 11.73
C SER A 49 15.19 -2.19 10.64
N SER A 50 16.48 -2.19 10.93
CA SER A 50 17.52 -2.55 9.96
C SER A 50 17.45 -4.01 9.50
N ALA A 51 17.08 -4.94 10.39
CA ALA A 51 16.96 -6.36 10.04
C ALA A 51 15.74 -6.62 9.14
N THR A 52 14.64 -5.92 9.38
CA THR A 52 13.41 -6.04 8.58
C THR A 52 13.59 -5.45 7.19
N GLU A 53 14.19 -4.28 7.06
CA GLU A 53 14.51 -3.64 5.78
C GLU A 53 15.44 -4.51 4.93
N LYS A 54 16.49 -5.05 5.51
CA LYS A 54 17.41 -5.96 4.81
C LYS A 54 16.73 -7.25 4.35
N SER A 55 15.74 -7.75 5.08
CA SER A 55 14.93 -8.91 4.71
C SER A 55 14.02 -8.61 3.52
N ILE A 56 13.30 -7.49 3.53
CA ILE A 56 12.41 -7.06 2.43
C ILE A 56 13.21 -6.81 1.16
N TYR A 57 14.36 -6.15 1.26
CA TYR A 57 15.25 -5.91 0.13
C TYR A 57 15.72 -7.19 -0.57
N LYS A 58 15.97 -8.25 0.19
CA LYS A 58 16.32 -9.56 -0.35
C LYS A 58 15.14 -10.27 -0.99
N ALA A 59 13.94 -10.05 -0.48
CA ALA A 59 12.73 -10.74 -0.91
C ALA A 59 12.15 -10.21 -2.23
N VAL A 60 12.54 -9.00 -2.68
CA VAL A 60 12.04 -8.46 -3.95
C VAL A 60 12.83 -9.00 -5.14
N GLU A 61 12.11 -9.45 -6.15
CA GLU A 61 12.63 -9.98 -7.42
C GLU A 61 12.20 -9.10 -8.59
N GLU A 62 12.98 -9.06 -9.66
CA GLU A 62 12.75 -8.18 -10.80
C GLU A 62 11.42 -8.45 -11.53
N SER A 63 10.99 -9.70 -11.56
CA SER A 63 9.71 -10.12 -12.16
C SER A 63 8.50 -9.97 -11.23
N GLY A 64 8.72 -9.55 -9.96
CA GLY A 64 7.68 -9.43 -8.96
C GLY A 64 6.76 -8.25 -9.21
N LEU A 65 5.49 -8.40 -8.79
CA LEU A 65 4.48 -7.34 -8.82
C LEU A 65 4.23 -6.85 -7.39
N TYR A 66 4.58 -5.60 -7.12
CA TYR A 66 4.54 -5.05 -5.77
C TYR A 66 3.62 -3.84 -5.70
N THR A 67 2.88 -3.72 -4.59
CA THR A 67 1.88 -2.67 -4.37
C THR A 67 2.01 -1.97 -3.03
N THR A 68 2.76 -2.57 -2.09
CA THR A 68 2.95 -2.02 -0.75
C THR A 68 4.14 -1.07 -0.68
N LYS A 69 4.06 -0.08 0.19
CA LYS A 69 5.12 0.92 0.41
C LYS A 69 6.51 0.28 0.51
N ASP A 70 6.67 -0.67 1.42
CA ASP A 70 7.99 -1.22 1.73
C ASP A 70 8.55 -2.07 0.58
N SER A 71 7.69 -2.87 -0.08
CA SER A 71 8.12 -3.69 -1.21
C SER A 71 8.48 -2.85 -2.43
N VAL A 72 7.71 -1.78 -2.69
CA VAL A 72 8.00 -0.87 -3.82
C VAL A 72 9.25 -0.04 -3.55
N ALA A 73 9.44 0.44 -2.33
CA ALA A 73 10.67 1.12 -1.93
C ALA A 73 11.89 0.20 -2.09
N ALA A 74 11.82 -1.03 -1.58
CA ALA A 74 12.88 -2.01 -1.74
C ALA A 74 13.17 -2.35 -3.22
N TYR A 75 12.13 -2.42 -4.05
CA TYR A 75 12.27 -2.66 -5.48
C TYR A 75 12.97 -1.49 -6.20
N LEU A 76 12.54 -0.25 -5.90
CA LEU A 76 13.19 0.96 -6.42
C LEU A 76 14.68 1.01 -6.05
N CYS A 77 15.01 0.75 -4.78
CA CYS A 77 16.39 0.73 -4.31
C CYS A 77 17.24 -0.38 -4.97
N LYS A 78 16.62 -1.50 -5.33
CA LYS A 78 17.34 -2.65 -5.89
C LYS A 78 17.52 -2.56 -7.40
N PHE A 79 16.53 -2.01 -8.12
CA PHE A 79 16.47 -2.07 -9.58
C PHE A 79 16.41 -0.71 -10.26
N ASP A 80 16.35 0.39 -9.51
CA ASP A 80 16.24 1.78 -9.97
C ASP A 80 15.10 2.02 -10.98
N LYS A 81 14.03 1.24 -10.85
CA LYS A 81 12.82 1.31 -11.68
C LYS A 81 11.60 0.85 -10.91
N LEU A 82 10.41 1.22 -11.36
CA LEU A 82 9.16 0.68 -10.80
C LEU A 82 8.91 -0.76 -11.27
N PRO A 83 8.20 -1.58 -10.45
CA PRO A 83 7.71 -2.89 -10.85
C PRO A 83 6.85 -2.83 -12.12
N ALA A 84 6.77 -3.93 -12.86
CA ALA A 84 6.06 -4.01 -14.15
C ALA A 84 4.55 -3.75 -14.06
N ASN A 85 3.96 -3.79 -12.87
CA ASN A 85 2.55 -3.43 -12.64
C ASN A 85 2.29 -1.93 -12.51
N TYR A 86 3.29 -1.08 -12.68
CA TYR A 86 3.14 0.36 -12.66
C TYR A 86 3.04 0.94 -14.06
N VAL A 87 2.12 1.89 -14.22
CA VAL A 87 1.98 2.71 -15.43
C VAL A 87 1.78 4.17 -15.06
N GLY A 88 2.19 5.09 -15.94
CA GLY A 88 1.93 6.52 -15.77
C GLY A 88 0.44 6.86 -15.87
N LYS A 89 0.06 8.05 -15.39
CA LYS A 89 -1.34 8.52 -15.39
C LYS A 89 -1.97 8.51 -16.79
N SER A 90 -1.21 8.86 -17.81
CA SER A 90 -1.70 8.88 -19.20
C SER A 90 -2.07 7.48 -19.70
N GLU A 91 -1.22 6.50 -19.44
CA GLU A 91 -1.47 5.11 -19.84
C GLU A 91 -2.60 4.49 -19.00
N GLY A 92 -2.64 4.76 -17.72
CA GLY A 92 -3.71 4.32 -16.83
C GLY A 92 -5.10 4.79 -17.28
N LYS A 93 -5.22 6.04 -17.79
CA LYS A 93 -6.47 6.54 -18.38
C LYS A 93 -6.89 5.72 -19.60
N LYS A 94 -5.98 5.47 -20.53
CA LYS A 94 -6.25 4.64 -21.73
C LYS A 94 -6.66 3.22 -21.35
N LEU A 95 -5.99 2.63 -20.36
CA LEU A 95 -6.35 1.31 -19.85
C LEU A 95 -7.74 1.29 -19.24
N TYR A 96 -8.11 2.33 -18.49
CA TYR A 96 -9.45 2.47 -17.94
C TYR A 96 -10.51 2.49 -19.06
N GLU A 97 -10.35 3.35 -20.06
CA GLU A 97 -11.28 3.45 -21.18
C GLU A 97 -11.39 2.14 -21.95
N SER A 98 -10.27 1.51 -22.24
CA SER A 98 -10.22 0.23 -22.96
C SER A 98 -10.89 -0.91 -22.20
N LYS A 99 -10.63 -1.02 -20.88
CA LYS A 99 -11.16 -2.11 -20.06
C LYS A 99 -12.61 -1.94 -19.65
N THR A 100 -13.06 -0.70 -19.46
CA THR A 100 -14.42 -0.42 -18.95
C THR A 100 -15.40 0.00 -20.04
N GLY A 101 -14.91 0.43 -21.19
CA GLY A 101 -15.72 1.02 -22.25
C GLY A 101 -16.29 2.41 -21.90
N LYS A 102 -15.81 3.05 -20.83
CA LYS A 102 -16.27 4.35 -20.34
C LYS A 102 -15.18 5.39 -20.54
N ALA A 103 -15.56 6.61 -20.93
CA ALA A 103 -14.64 7.73 -20.95
C ALA A 103 -14.08 8.00 -19.54
N PHE A 104 -12.79 8.33 -19.47
CA PHE A 104 -12.15 8.68 -18.20
C PHE A 104 -12.57 10.11 -17.81
N ASP A 105 -13.09 10.25 -16.60
CA ASP A 105 -13.40 11.55 -15.98
C ASP A 105 -12.36 11.89 -14.90
N LYS A 106 -12.26 11.06 -13.86
CA LYS A 106 -11.39 11.29 -12.72
C LYS A 106 -10.98 9.97 -12.03
N TRP A 107 -9.95 10.06 -11.20
CA TRP A 107 -9.44 8.93 -10.42
C TRP A 107 -10.31 8.64 -9.17
N ASN A 108 -11.58 8.31 -9.36
CA ASN A 108 -12.54 7.95 -8.31
C ASN A 108 -12.77 6.44 -8.18
N PHE A 109 -11.80 5.67 -8.56
CA PHE A 109 -11.79 4.20 -8.48
C PHE A 109 -10.41 3.71 -8.04
N ASN A 110 -10.31 2.49 -7.60
CA ASN A 110 -9.04 1.85 -7.27
C ASN A 110 -8.43 1.25 -8.56
N PRO A 111 -7.31 1.79 -9.06
CA PRO A 111 -6.70 1.31 -10.30
C PRO A 111 -6.29 -0.16 -10.26
N TRP A 112 -5.77 -0.63 -9.13
CA TRP A 112 -5.35 -2.03 -9.00
C TRP A 112 -6.51 -3.01 -9.17
N THR A 113 -7.63 -2.76 -8.50
CA THR A 113 -8.80 -3.64 -8.58
C THR A 113 -9.62 -3.46 -9.87
N THR A 114 -9.60 -2.26 -10.47
CA THR A 114 -10.42 -1.93 -11.65
C THR A 114 -9.71 -2.26 -12.96
N ILE A 115 -8.44 -1.89 -13.06
CA ILE A 115 -7.68 -2.03 -14.31
C ILE A 115 -6.41 -2.88 -14.17
N GLY A 116 -6.09 -3.35 -12.96
CA GLY A 116 -5.00 -4.29 -12.71
C GLY A 116 -3.61 -3.65 -12.74
N VAL A 117 -3.51 -2.35 -12.49
CA VAL A 117 -2.23 -1.62 -12.44
C VAL A 117 -2.17 -0.66 -11.26
N MET A 118 -0.95 -0.31 -10.87
CA MET A 118 -0.64 0.80 -9.99
C MET A 118 -0.28 2.03 -10.82
N ILE A 119 -0.52 3.22 -10.28
CA ILE A 119 -0.17 4.47 -10.97
C ILE A 119 1.15 4.99 -10.43
N GLY A 120 2.10 5.28 -11.32
CA GLY A 120 3.39 5.82 -10.93
C GLY A 120 4.34 6.06 -12.09
N GLY A 121 5.48 6.70 -11.80
CA GLY A 121 6.49 7.05 -12.80
C GLY A 121 6.30 8.45 -13.41
N ASP A 122 5.21 9.13 -13.09
CA ASP A 122 5.02 10.53 -13.49
C ASP A 122 5.92 11.46 -12.65
N ASN A 123 6.23 12.62 -13.20
CA ASN A 123 6.97 13.65 -12.46
C ASN A 123 6.15 14.12 -11.27
N PHE A 124 6.82 14.24 -10.14
CA PHE A 124 6.27 14.85 -8.94
C PHE A 124 6.58 16.34 -8.95
N ASP A 125 5.55 17.16 -8.76
CA ASP A 125 5.70 18.61 -8.68
C ASP A 125 6.03 19.00 -7.23
N ASN A 126 7.30 19.37 -7.00
CA ASN A 126 7.82 19.80 -5.69
C ASN A 126 7.64 21.32 -5.46
N LEU A 127 6.74 22.00 -6.19
CA LEU A 127 6.57 23.44 -6.05
C LEU A 127 5.87 23.78 -4.73
N ALA A 128 6.54 24.60 -3.92
CA ALA A 128 6.04 25.13 -2.67
C ALA A 128 4.74 25.94 -2.79
N SER A 129 4.41 26.39 -3.98
CA SER A 129 3.22 27.19 -4.29
C SER A 129 1.95 26.37 -4.58
N ASN A 130 2.05 25.05 -4.65
CA ASN A 130 0.88 24.20 -4.85
C ASN A 130 0.28 23.84 -3.48
N PRO A 131 -0.91 24.35 -3.11
CA PRO A 131 -1.53 24.05 -1.82
C PRO A 131 -1.86 22.58 -1.61
N ASP A 132 -1.95 21.79 -2.69
CA ASP A 132 -2.13 20.34 -2.64
C ASP A 132 -0.80 19.60 -2.44
N ASN A 133 0.32 20.28 -2.58
CA ASN A 133 1.67 19.77 -2.32
C ASN A 133 2.08 20.04 -0.87
N TYR A 134 1.50 19.30 0.03
CA TYR A 134 1.81 19.36 1.44
C TYR A 134 3.27 18.98 1.78
N HIS A 135 4.05 18.59 0.79
CA HIS A 135 5.43 18.12 0.89
C HIS A 135 6.46 19.09 0.27
N ALA A 136 6.16 20.37 0.25
CA ALA A 136 7.05 21.42 -0.23
C ALA A 136 8.36 21.56 0.55
N THR A 137 8.72 20.57 1.38
CA THR A 137 9.94 20.53 2.18
C THR A 137 10.99 19.59 1.64
N LEU A 138 10.74 18.96 0.47
CA LEU A 138 11.77 18.13 -0.15
C LEU A 138 12.93 19.01 -0.67
N PRO A 139 14.16 18.51 -0.63
CA PRO A 139 15.31 19.19 -1.23
C PRO A 139 15.05 19.52 -2.71
N GLU A 140 15.79 20.50 -3.24
CA GLU A 140 15.73 20.79 -4.68
C GLU A 140 16.11 19.54 -5.49
N GLY A 141 15.34 19.28 -6.55
CA GLY A 141 15.58 18.13 -7.43
C GLY A 141 14.38 17.74 -8.25
N SER A 142 14.60 16.85 -9.20
CA SER A 142 13.55 16.24 -10.02
C SER A 142 13.12 14.94 -9.38
N TYR A 143 11.84 14.84 -9.07
CA TYR A 143 11.25 13.69 -8.42
C TYR A 143 10.21 13.03 -9.29
N ARG A 144 9.97 11.75 -9.04
CA ARG A 144 8.85 10.98 -9.56
C ARG A 144 7.98 10.51 -8.42
N GLU A 145 6.72 10.18 -8.71
CA GLU A 145 5.78 9.65 -7.75
C GLU A 145 5.32 8.23 -8.10
N ALA A 146 4.97 7.46 -7.08
CA ALA A 146 4.36 6.14 -7.24
C ALA A 146 3.30 5.93 -6.15
N ASP A 147 2.08 5.61 -6.54
CA ASP A 147 1.02 5.26 -5.59
C ASP A 147 1.36 3.93 -4.92
N VAL A 148 1.06 3.82 -3.63
CA VAL A 148 1.25 2.59 -2.85
C VAL A 148 0.07 2.35 -1.91
N ASP A 149 -0.05 1.12 -1.41
CA ASP A 149 -1.01 0.75 -0.36
C ASP A 149 -2.46 1.15 -0.70
N TYR A 150 -2.92 0.89 -1.91
CA TYR A 150 -4.32 1.12 -2.22
C TYR A 150 -5.22 0.34 -1.27
N SER A 151 -6.12 1.04 -0.63
CA SER A 151 -7.12 0.50 0.27
C SER A 151 -8.51 0.99 -0.10
N GLY A 152 -9.51 0.09 -0.13
CA GLY A 152 -10.87 0.45 -0.47
C GLY A 152 -11.15 0.64 -1.96
N ALA A 153 -12.24 1.35 -2.28
CA ALA A 153 -12.79 1.46 -3.62
C ALA A 153 -12.16 2.55 -4.49
N ASN A 154 -11.45 3.49 -3.88
CA ASN A 154 -10.89 4.65 -4.57
C ASN A 154 -9.37 4.60 -4.67
N ARG A 155 -8.81 5.38 -5.59
CA ARG A 155 -7.38 5.67 -5.62
C ARG A 155 -6.98 6.35 -4.31
N GLY A 156 -6.06 5.73 -3.57
CA GLY A 156 -5.56 6.26 -2.32
C GLY A 156 -4.70 7.53 -2.49
N THR A 157 -4.34 8.13 -1.36
CA THR A 157 -3.46 9.32 -1.31
C THR A 157 -2.01 8.99 -0.97
N LYS A 158 -1.72 7.74 -0.59
CA LYS A 158 -0.39 7.30 -0.20
C LYS A 158 0.53 7.17 -1.41
N ARG A 159 1.68 7.83 -1.37
CA ARG A 159 2.65 7.85 -2.46
C ARG A 159 4.07 7.78 -1.93
N LEU A 160 4.92 7.10 -2.68
CA LEU A 160 6.36 7.31 -2.62
C LEU A 160 6.70 8.44 -3.58
N VAL A 161 7.58 9.35 -3.13
CA VAL A 161 8.24 10.33 -3.98
C VAL A 161 9.72 9.94 -4.02
N TYR A 162 10.27 9.76 -5.21
CA TYR A 162 11.58 9.15 -5.36
C TYR A 162 12.43 9.76 -6.45
N GLN A 163 13.73 9.58 -6.30
CA GLN A 163 14.77 9.85 -7.29
C GLN A 163 15.60 8.59 -7.51
N PRO A 164 16.46 8.54 -8.56
CA PRO A 164 17.48 7.50 -8.68
C PRO A 164 18.33 7.33 -7.42
N ASP A 165 19.10 6.24 -7.37
CA ASP A 165 20.02 5.95 -6.27
C ASP A 165 19.34 5.77 -4.90
N CYS A 166 18.13 5.22 -4.88
CA CYS A 166 17.40 4.89 -3.65
C CYS A 166 17.06 6.10 -2.76
N VAL A 167 16.84 7.27 -3.34
CA VAL A 167 16.33 8.43 -2.61
C VAL A 167 14.81 8.38 -2.60
N ILE A 168 14.21 8.07 -1.46
CA ILE A 168 12.76 7.82 -1.33
C ILE A 168 12.18 8.57 -0.13
N TYR A 169 11.06 9.23 -0.36
CA TYR A 169 10.24 9.92 0.63
C TYR A 169 8.82 9.35 0.67
N TYR A 170 8.17 9.42 1.85
CA TYR A 170 6.82 8.93 2.04
C TYR A 170 6.02 9.83 2.99
#